data_57ec400fcc84c7a4fbb3b95259eb869f
#
_entry.id   57ec400fcc84c7a4fbb3b95259eb869f
#
_cell.length_a   1.000
_cell.length_b   1.000
_cell.length_c   1.000
_cell.angle_alpha   90.00
_cell.angle_beta   90.00
_cell.angle_gamma   90.00
#
_symmetry.space_group_name_H-M   'P 1'
#
loop_
_entity.id
_entity.type
_entity.pdbx_description
1 polymer ?
#
loop_
_entity_poly.entity_id
_entity_poly.type
_entity_poly.pdbx_seq_one_letter_code
_entity_poly.pdbx_strand_id
1 'polypeptide(L)'
;MSANAAAILANPKPAWLDQEDVNMFDHAVRGFLEKECLPHGDRWEKEGAVDREVWTKAGEAGLLCPAAPEEFGGAGGDWRHDYAFHMAVSELGVDGWGASLHNSIVGPYVWHYGTKEQKEKLIPKLISGEYVGAIAMTEPGAGSDLQGVKTSAVKDGNGYRINGAKTFITN
;
A
#
# COMPACT_ATOMS: atom_id res chain seq x y z
N MET A 1 25.09 -12.89 14.49
CA MET A 1 25.54 -12.07 13.33
C MET A 1 26.77 -11.30 13.73
N SER A 2 27.83 -11.29 12.90
CA SER A 2 29.06 -10.57 13.22
C SER A 2 28.81 -9.05 13.20
N ALA A 3 29.52 -8.28 14.04
CA ALA A 3 29.43 -6.82 14.11
C ALA A 3 29.63 -6.14 12.73
N ASN A 4 30.34 -6.79 11.80
CA ASN A 4 30.53 -6.31 10.43
C ASN A 4 29.24 -6.42 9.56
N ALA A 5 28.40 -7.42 9.76
CA ALA A 5 27.16 -7.55 9.00
C ALA A 5 26.14 -6.48 9.42
N ALA A 6 26.09 -6.16 10.72
CA ALA A 6 25.23 -5.07 11.21
C ALA A 6 25.69 -3.68 10.70
N ALA A 7 27.01 -3.45 10.57
CA ALA A 7 27.53 -2.19 10.03
C ALA A 7 27.32 -2.04 8.51
N ILE A 8 27.28 -3.13 7.76
CA ILE A 8 26.98 -3.10 6.32
C ILE A 8 25.48 -2.85 6.06
N LEU A 9 24.63 -3.28 6.99
CA LEU A 9 23.17 -3.06 6.94
C LEU A 9 22.74 -1.73 7.57
N ALA A 10 23.60 -1.05 8.31
CA ALA A 10 23.39 0.30 8.80
C ALA A 10 23.52 1.30 7.63
N ASN A 11 22.52 1.32 6.76
CA ASN A 11 22.41 2.34 5.74
C ASN A 11 22.16 3.69 6.45
N PRO A 12 23.11 4.66 6.43
CA PRO A 12 22.87 5.92 7.11
C PRO A 12 21.62 6.56 6.51
N LYS A 13 20.69 6.99 7.38
CA LYS A 13 19.48 7.67 6.93
C LYS A 13 19.87 8.85 6.05
N PRO A 14 19.41 8.90 4.78
CA PRO A 14 19.73 10.02 3.91
C PRO A 14 19.22 11.34 4.48
N ALA A 15 19.97 12.44 4.33
CA ALA A 15 19.60 13.75 4.87
C ALA A 15 18.21 14.24 4.40
N TRP A 16 17.76 13.83 3.22
CA TRP A 16 16.43 14.16 2.71
C TRP A 16 15.28 13.42 3.41
N LEU A 17 15.57 12.36 4.17
CA LEU A 17 14.63 11.68 5.06
C LEU A 17 14.67 12.23 6.49
N ASP A 18 15.68 13.03 6.85
CA ASP A 18 15.83 13.59 8.19
C ASP A 18 15.05 14.91 8.31
N GLN A 19 13.73 14.81 8.14
CA GLN A 19 12.78 15.90 8.32
C GLN A 19 11.81 15.53 9.44
N GLU A 20 11.36 16.50 10.19
CA GLU A 20 10.58 16.29 11.41
C GLU A 20 9.28 15.55 11.12
N ASP A 21 8.54 15.94 10.07
CA ASP A 21 7.29 15.32 9.63
C ASP A 21 7.49 13.86 9.20
N VAL A 22 8.53 13.58 8.42
CA VAL A 22 8.86 12.19 7.97
C VAL A 22 9.32 11.34 9.16
N ASN A 23 10.10 11.92 10.10
CA ASN A 23 10.54 11.21 11.31
C ASN A 23 9.36 10.88 12.23
N MET A 24 8.42 11.82 12.41
CA MET A 24 7.20 11.56 13.17
C MET A 24 6.36 10.46 12.55
N PHE A 25 6.20 10.48 11.21
CA PHE A 25 5.48 9.46 10.49
C PHE A 25 6.15 8.08 10.59
N ASP A 26 7.47 7.99 10.38
CA ASP A 26 8.24 6.74 10.53
C ASP A 26 8.06 6.15 11.94
N HIS A 27 8.13 6.98 12.97
CA HIS A 27 7.90 6.54 14.35
C HIS A 27 6.48 6.01 14.56
N ALA A 28 5.49 6.68 14.03
CA ALA A 28 4.09 6.24 14.12
C ALA A 28 3.86 4.90 13.39
N VAL A 29 4.44 4.76 12.18
CA VAL A 29 4.38 3.50 11.40
C VAL A 29 5.00 2.36 12.20
N ARG A 30 6.23 2.52 12.71
CA ARG A 30 6.91 1.47 13.47
C ARG A 30 6.12 1.04 14.70
N GLY A 31 5.66 2.00 15.50
CA GLY A 31 4.85 1.70 16.69
C GLY A 31 3.55 0.96 16.35
N PHE A 32 2.91 1.31 15.23
CA PHE A 32 1.74 0.61 14.74
C PHE A 32 2.07 -0.83 14.32
N LEU A 33 3.11 -1.03 13.52
CA LEU A 33 3.52 -2.34 13.03
C LEU A 33 3.90 -3.29 14.19
N GLU A 34 4.65 -2.79 15.17
CA GLU A 34 5.03 -3.55 16.37
C GLU A 34 3.83 -3.98 17.18
N LYS A 35 2.83 -3.12 17.32
CA LYS A 35 1.66 -3.37 18.16
C LYS A 35 0.56 -4.16 17.46
N GLU A 36 0.21 -3.78 16.24
CA GLU A 36 -0.99 -4.26 15.55
C GLU A 36 -0.69 -5.32 14.46
N CYS A 37 0.57 -5.46 14.02
CA CYS A 37 0.91 -6.40 12.94
C CYS A 37 1.79 -7.56 13.41
N LEU A 38 2.94 -7.29 14.03
CA LEU A 38 3.90 -8.34 14.42
C LEU A 38 3.29 -9.46 15.27
N PRO A 39 2.41 -9.19 16.27
CA PRO A 39 1.83 -10.27 17.08
C PRO A 39 0.93 -11.23 16.29
N HIS A 40 0.53 -10.84 15.08
CA HIS A 40 -0.43 -11.60 14.28
C HIS A 40 0.16 -12.21 13.01
N GLY A 41 1.41 -11.92 12.66
CA GLY A 41 2.06 -12.33 11.43
C GLY A 41 1.97 -13.83 11.14
N ASP A 42 2.36 -14.69 12.09
CA ASP A 42 2.30 -16.15 11.95
C ASP A 42 0.88 -16.68 11.70
N ARG A 43 -0.12 -16.03 12.28
CA ARG A 43 -1.52 -16.40 12.07
C ARG A 43 -1.99 -16.00 10.68
N TRP A 44 -1.71 -14.77 10.27
CA TRP A 44 -2.07 -14.28 8.93
C TRP A 44 -1.43 -15.09 7.81
N GLU A 45 -0.16 -15.49 7.99
CA GLU A 45 0.52 -16.36 7.04
C GLU A 45 -0.20 -17.72 6.89
N LYS A 46 -0.63 -18.33 7.98
CA LYS A 46 -1.37 -19.59 7.95
C LYS A 46 -2.78 -19.46 7.38
N GLU A 47 -3.46 -18.36 7.67
CA GLU A 47 -4.82 -18.07 7.21
C GLU A 47 -4.85 -17.52 5.78
N GLY A 48 -3.70 -17.02 5.27
CA GLY A 48 -3.60 -16.38 3.96
C GLY A 48 -4.35 -15.05 3.87
N ALA A 49 -4.64 -14.41 5.01
CA ALA A 49 -5.39 -13.16 5.04
C ALA A 49 -5.01 -12.32 6.27
N VAL A 50 -4.96 -11.01 6.07
CA VAL A 50 -4.78 -10.00 7.14
C VAL A 50 -6.13 -9.55 7.67
N ASP A 51 -6.23 -9.36 8.98
CA ASP A 51 -7.47 -8.91 9.63
C ASP A 51 -7.95 -7.59 9.04
N ARG A 52 -9.23 -7.53 8.73
CA ARG A 52 -9.86 -6.33 8.18
C ARG A 52 -9.74 -5.12 9.12
N GLU A 53 -9.76 -5.37 10.42
CA GLU A 53 -9.64 -4.35 11.46
C GLU A 53 -8.31 -3.59 11.43
N VAL A 54 -7.22 -4.25 11.02
CA VAL A 54 -5.90 -3.60 10.90
C VAL A 54 -5.91 -2.47 9.88
N TRP A 55 -6.66 -2.64 8.80
CA TRP A 55 -6.81 -1.59 7.79
C TRP A 55 -7.52 -0.34 8.31
N THR A 56 -8.61 -0.52 9.05
CA THR A 56 -9.32 0.62 9.67
C THR A 56 -8.49 1.29 10.75
N LYS A 57 -7.82 0.53 11.61
CA LYS A 57 -6.88 1.08 12.60
C LYS A 57 -5.73 1.85 11.96
N ALA A 58 -5.18 1.35 10.85
CA ALA A 58 -4.11 2.05 10.12
C ALA A 58 -4.63 3.35 9.49
N GLY A 59 -5.86 3.36 8.98
CA GLY A 59 -6.52 4.56 8.49
C GLY A 59 -6.74 5.59 9.61
N GLU A 60 -7.26 5.17 10.76
CA GLU A 60 -7.45 6.01 11.95
C GLU A 60 -6.12 6.59 12.46
N ALA A 61 -5.03 5.85 12.34
CA ALA A 61 -3.69 6.30 12.68
C ALA A 61 -3.02 7.17 11.60
N GLY A 62 -3.69 7.43 10.46
CA GLY A 62 -3.16 8.25 9.36
C GLY A 62 -2.02 7.61 8.56
N LEU A 63 -1.94 6.28 8.55
CA LEU A 63 -0.83 5.55 7.92
C LEU A 63 -1.13 5.08 6.49
N LEU A 64 -2.40 5.16 6.07
CA LEU A 64 -2.81 4.78 4.72
C LEU A 64 -2.81 5.99 3.78
N CYS A 65 -2.29 5.76 2.56
CA CYS A 65 -2.21 6.78 1.51
C CYS A 65 -1.59 8.10 1.99
N PRO A 66 -0.40 8.11 2.61
CA PRO A 66 0.19 9.32 3.21
C PRO A 66 0.39 10.44 2.21
N ALA A 67 0.59 10.14 0.92
CA ALA A 67 0.76 11.12 -0.16
C ALA A 67 -0.56 11.53 -0.84
N ALA A 68 -1.71 11.15 -0.29
CA ALA A 68 -3.00 11.54 -0.87
C ALA A 68 -3.21 13.06 -0.76
N PRO A 69 -3.82 13.69 -1.80
CA PRO A 69 -4.06 15.14 -1.80
C PRO A 69 -4.99 15.60 -0.67
N GLU A 70 -4.66 16.73 -0.05
CA GLU A 70 -5.45 17.34 1.04
C GLU A 70 -6.89 17.65 0.64
N GLU A 71 -7.12 18.05 -0.61
CA GLU A 71 -8.45 18.36 -1.14
C GLU A 71 -9.44 17.16 -1.08
N PHE A 72 -8.91 15.93 -0.96
CA PHE A 72 -9.69 14.70 -0.80
C PHE A 72 -9.56 14.08 0.60
N GLY A 73 -9.06 14.82 1.57
CA GLY A 73 -8.90 14.40 2.95
C GLY A 73 -7.58 13.71 3.27
N GLY A 74 -6.59 13.78 2.37
CA GLY A 74 -5.25 13.29 2.60
C GLY A 74 -4.42 14.19 3.51
N ALA A 75 -3.29 13.69 3.99
CA ALA A 75 -2.33 14.44 4.79
C ALA A 75 -1.39 15.33 3.96
N GLY A 76 -1.43 15.24 2.64
CA GLY A 76 -0.56 16.02 1.75
C GLY A 76 0.92 15.68 1.86
N GLY A 77 1.25 14.51 2.38
CA GLY A 77 2.61 14.00 2.38
C GLY A 77 3.15 13.74 0.97
N ASP A 78 4.32 13.20 0.89
CA ASP A 78 4.95 12.88 -0.39
C ASP A 78 5.64 11.51 -0.37
N TRP A 79 6.39 11.22 -1.45
CA TRP A 79 7.10 9.96 -1.62
C TRP A 79 8.07 9.60 -0.47
N ARG A 80 8.51 10.56 0.36
CA ARG A 80 9.36 10.31 1.53
C ARG A 80 8.60 9.58 2.63
N HIS A 81 7.32 9.91 2.81
CA HIS A 81 6.43 9.21 3.71
C HIS A 81 6.18 7.77 3.24
N ASP A 82 5.91 7.58 1.93
CA ASP A 82 5.80 6.24 1.35
C ASP A 82 7.09 5.43 1.54
N TYR A 83 8.25 6.06 1.32
CA TYR A 83 9.55 5.42 1.54
C TYR A 83 9.75 5.02 3.00
N ALA A 84 9.44 5.90 3.96
CA ALA A 84 9.54 5.60 5.39
C ALA A 84 8.63 4.42 5.77
N PHE A 85 7.41 4.37 5.23
CA PHE A 85 6.48 3.26 5.42
C PHE A 85 7.07 1.94 4.90
N HIS A 86 7.59 1.92 3.67
CA HIS A 86 8.20 0.72 3.08
C HIS A 86 9.42 0.23 3.87
N MET A 87 10.28 1.16 4.32
CA MET A 87 11.44 0.82 5.13
C MET A 87 11.04 0.18 6.46
N ALA A 88 10.06 0.75 7.15
CA ALA A 88 9.56 0.20 8.42
C ALA A 88 8.96 -1.21 8.23
N VAL A 89 8.12 -1.40 7.21
CA VAL A 89 7.54 -2.72 6.87
C VAL A 89 8.63 -3.75 6.59
N SER A 90 9.63 -3.39 5.78
CA SER A 90 10.72 -4.30 5.40
C SER A 90 11.66 -4.63 6.56
N GLU A 91 12.06 -3.62 7.35
CA GLU A 91 12.97 -3.81 8.49
C GLU A 91 12.33 -4.61 9.62
N LEU A 92 11.02 -4.49 9.82
CA LEU A 92 10.28 -5.25 10.84
C LEU A 92 9.75 -6.60 10.32
N GLY A 93 9.89 -6.89 9.02
CA GLY A 93 9.47 -8.16 8.44
C GLY A 93 7.95 -8.35 8.40
N VAL A 94 7.18 -7.28 8.19
CA VAL A 94 5.71 -7.32 8.09
C VAL A 94 5.28 -7.47 6.63
N ASP A 95 5.77 -8.50 5.95
CA ASP A 95 5.60 -8.66 4.49
C ASP A 95 4.22 -9.15 4.08
N GLY A 96 3.45 -9.74 4.97
CA GLY A 96 2.11 -10.31 4.68
C GLY A 96 1.00 -9.27 4.53
N TRP A 97 1.25 -7.99 4.88
CA TRP A 97 0.27 -6.92 4.80
C TRP A 97 0.46 -6.09 3.53
N GLY A 98 -0.50 -6.16 2.62
CA GLY A 98 -0.44 -5.49 1.30
C GLY A 98 -0.63 -3.97 1.34
N ALA A 99 -0.40 -3.29 2.48
CA ALA A 99 -0.56 -1.85 2.62
C ALA A 99 0.42 -1.05 1.76
N SER A 100 1.61 -1.56 1.52
CA SER A 100 2.58 -0.94 0.62
C SER A 100 2.03 -0.79 -0.81
N LEU A 101 1.37 -1.84 -1.34
CA LEU A 101 0.71 -1.79 -2.64
C LEU A 101 -0.47 -0.82 -2.64
N HIS A 102 -1.27 -0.84 -1.59
CA HIS A 102 -2.40 0.07 -1.40
C HIS A 102 -1.97 1.54 -1.41
N ASN A 103 -0.96 1.90 -0.61
CA ASN A 103 -0.46 3.26 -0.44
C ASN A 103 0.22 3.79 -1.71
N SER A 104 1.21 3.04 -2.22
CA SER A 104 2.18 3.58 -3.17
C SER A 104 1.90 3.19 -4.62
N ILE A 105 0.94 2.30 -4.87
CA ILE A 105 0.55 1.88 -6.22
C ILE A 105 -0.93 2.21 -6.48
N VAL A 106 -1.85 1.60 -5.75
CA VAL A 106 -3.29 1.73 -6.05
C VAL A 106 -3.78 3.15 -5.78
N GLY A 107 -3.41 3.73 -4.64
CA GLY A 107 -3.76 5.11 -4.31
C GLY A 107 -3.36 6.09 -5.42
N PRO A 108 -2.07 6.14 -5.84
CA PRO A 108 -1.61 7.01 -6.94
C PRO A 108 -2.39 6.84 -8.25
N TYR A 109 -2.78 5.64 -8.64
CA TYR A 109 -3.65 5.46 -9.80
C TYR A 109 -4.96 6.22 -9.67
N VAL A 110 -5.56 6.21 -8.48
CA VAL A 110 -6.83 6.89 -8.24
C VAL A 110 -6.66 8.40 -8.31
N TRP A 111 -5.71 9.00 -7.60
CA TRP A 111 -5.59 10.47 -7.59
C TRP A 111 -4.91 11.06 -8.81
N HIS A 112 -4.12 10.30 -9.58
CA HIS A 112 -3.55 10.81 -10.83
C HIS A 112 -4.48 10.63 -12.03
N TYR A 113 -5.19 9.50 -12.13
CA TYR A 113 -5.93 9.13 -13.34
C TYR A 113 -7.44 9.05 -13.16
N GLY A 114 -7.95 9.06 -11.93
CA GLY A 114 -9.40 9.05 -11.68
C GLY A 114 -10.11 10.32 -12.13
N THR A 115 -11.39 10.22 -12.50
CA THR A 115 -12.25 11.40 -12.65
C THR A 115 -12.46 12.08 -11.30
N LYS A 116 -12.97 13.32 -11.30
CA LYS A 116 -13.26 14.03 -10.05
C LYS A 116 -14.20 13.23 -9.16
N GLU A 117 -15.27 12.68 -9.70
CA GLU A 117 -16.24 11.86 -8.98
C GLU A 117 -15.62 10.59 -8.40
N GLN A 118 -14.70 9.96 -9.15
CA GLN A 118 -13.96 8.79 -8.66
C GLN A 118 -13.03 9.18 -7.50
N LYS A 119 -12.30 10.28 -7.59
CA LYS A 119 -11.42 10.77 -6.54
C LYS A 119 -12.20 11.09 -5.27
N GLU A 120 -13.26 11.88 -5.37
CA GLU A 120 -14.14 12.26 -4.25
C GLU A 120 -14.77 11.04 -3.56
N LYS A 121 -15.08 9.99 -4.31
CA LYS A 121 -15.68 8.76 -3.78
C LYS A 121 -14.66 7.80 -3.18
N LEU A 122 -13.51 7.62 -3.83
CA LEU A 122 -12.59 6.52 -3.52
C LEU A 122 -11.48 6.93 -2.56
N ILE A 123 -10.90 8.13 -2.71
CA ILE A 123 -9.73 8.53 -1.92
C ILE A 123 -10.04 8.55 -0.42
N PRO A 124 -11.13 9.16 0.08
CA PRO A 124 -11.43 9.13 1.51
C PRO A 124 -11.57 7.71 2.07
N LYS A 125 -12.10 6.78 1.28
CA LYS A 125 -12.29 5.38 1.68
C LYS A 125 -11.00 4.56 1.65
N LEU A 126 -10.06 4.89 0.77
CA LEU A 126 -8.72 4.33 0.80
C LEU A 126 -7.95 4.84 2.02
N ILE A 127 -8.00 6.13 2.32
CA ILE A 127 -7.35 6.74 3.48
C ILE A 127 -7.86 6.14 4.79
N SER A 128 -9.18 6.00 4.93
CA SER A 128 -9.78 5.43 6.15
C SER A 128 -9.60 3.92 6.29
N GLY A 129 -9.10 3.25 5.25
CA GLY A 129 -9.07 1.81 5.21
C GLY A 129 -10.44 1.13 5.04
N GLU A 130 -11.53 1.89 4.81
CA GLU A 130 -12.84 1.30 4.46
C GLU A 130 -12.75 0.50 3.16
N TYR A 131 -11.96 0.96 2.21
CA TYR A 131 -11.63 0.21 1.00
C TYR A 131 -10.17 -0.21 1.01
N VAL A 132 -9.93 -1.46 0.64
CA VAL A 132 -8.59 -1.99 0.40
C VAL A 132 -8.36 -2.04 -1.10
N GLY A 133 -7.29 -1.37 -1.55
CA GLY A 133 -6.96 -1.29 -2.96
C GLY A 133 -6.19 -2.52 -3.43
N ALA A 134 -6.55 -3.03 -4.59
CA ALA A 134 -5.82 -4.08 -5.31
C ALA A 134 -5.67 -3.72 -6.78
N ILE A 135 -4.64 -4.24 -7.43
CA ILE A 135 -4.42 -4.08 -8.87
C ILE A 135 -4.16 -5.43 -9.52
N ALA A 136 -5.00 -5.79 -10.49
CA ALA A 136 -4.92 -7.05 -11.20
C ALA A 136 -4.28 -6.85 -12.59
N MET A 137 -2.95 -6.96 -12.67
CA MET A 137 -2.20 -6.82 -13.93
C MET A 137 -1.82 -8.18 -14.52
N THR A 138 -1.11 -9.01 -13.74
CA THR A 138 -0.54 -10.27 -14.21
C THR A 138 -1.61 -11.27 -14.67
N GLU A 139 -1.33 -11.95 -15.78
CA GLU A 139 -2.14 -13.05 -16.33
C GLU A 139 -1.27 -14.30 -16.51
N PRO A 140 -1.85 -15.49 -16.65
CA PRO A 140 -1.08 -16.70 -16.91
C PRO A 140 -0.15 -16.60 -18.13
N GLY A 141 -0.46 -15.76 -19.10
CA GLY A 141 0.32 -15.53 -20.32
C GLY A 141 0.97 -14.16 -20.44
N ALA A 142 0.89 -13.29 -19.41
CA ALA A 142 1.41 -11.94 -19.45
C ALA A 142 1.94 -11.51 -18.06
N GLY A 143 3.25 -11.32 -17.96
CA GLY A 143 3.94 -10.82 -16.79
C GLY A 143 4.56 -9.45 -17.06
N SER A 144 5.89 -9.38 -17.25
CA SER A 144 6.61 -8.14 -17.52
C SER A 144 6.16 -7.45 -18.82
N ASP A 145 5.77 -8.22 -19.82
CA ASP A 145 5.17 -7.70 -21.04
C ASP A 145 3.66 -7.52 -20.88
N LEU A 146 3.23 -6.35 -20.42
CA LEU A 146 1.82 -5.99 -20.24
C LEU A 146 1.06 -5.86 -21.57
N GLN A 147 1.75 -5.77 -22.72
CA GLN A 147 1.08 -5.76 -24.02
C GLN A 147 0.47 -7.13 -24.35
N GLY A 148 0.95 -8.19 -23.67
CA GLY A 148 0.40 -9.55 -23.77
C GLY A 148 -0.89 -9.78 -22.98
N VAL A 149 -1.43 -8.78 -22.26
CA VAL A 149 -2.69 -8.87 -21.50
C VAL A 149 -3.86 -9.16 -22.45
N LYS A 150 -4.62 -10.22 -22.15
CA LYS A 150 -5.76 -10.68 -22.93
C LYS A 150 -7.12 -10.43 -22.27
N THR A 151 -7.15 -10.09 -20.98
CA THR A 151 -8.40 -9.72 -20.32
C THR A 151 -9.05 -8.56 -21.05
N SER A 152 -10.31 -8.74 -21.41
CA SER A 152 -11.09 -7.77 -22.16
C SER A 152 -12.33 -7.34 -21.39
N ALA A 153 -12.75 -6.09 -21.60
CA ALA A 153 -14.00 -5.54 -21.09
C ALA A 153 -14.82 -5.02 -22.27
N VAL A 154 -16.00 -5.60 -22.50
CA VAL A 154 -16.92 -5.20 -23.57
C VAL A 154 -18.14 -4.55 -22.93
N LYS A 155 -18.58 -3.41 -23.49
CA LYS A 155 -19.77 -2.71 -22.99
C LYS A 155 -20.99 -3.59 -23.16
N ASP A 156 -21.78 -3.73 -22.09
CA ASP A 156 -22.99 -4.55 -22.04
C ASP A 156 -24.09 -3.80 -21.25
N GLY A 157 -25.00 -3.19 -21.98
CA GLY A 157 -26.01 -2.29 -21.41
C GLY A 157 -25.38 -1.08 -20.69
N ASN A 158 -25.71 -0.90 -19.39
CA ASN A 158 -25.16 0.15 -18.54
C ASN A 158 -23.86 -0.25 -17.80
N GLY A 159 -23.33 -1.45 -18.09
CA GLY A 159 -22.12 -1.97 -17.46
C GLY A 159 -21.13 -2.50 -18.47
N TYR A 160 -20.27 -3.39 -18.00
CA TYR A 160 -19.25 -4.07 -18.80
C TYR A 160 -19.27 -5.56 -18.49
N ARG A 161 -19.05 -6.38 -19.52
CA ARG A 161 -18.74 -7.80 -19.39
C ARG A 161 -17.24 -7.96 -19.45
N ILE A 162 -16.63 -8.44 -18.36
CA ILE A 162 -15.20 -8.71 -18.27
C ILE A 162 -14.96 -10.20 -18.50
N ASN A 163 -14.00 -10.53 -19.37
CA ASN A 163 -13.59 -11.90 -19.64
C ASN A 163 -12.07 -11.99 -19.65
N GLY A 164 -11.52 -12.88 -18.83
CA GLY A 164 -10.07 -13.08 -18.68
C GLY A 164 -9.74 -13.85 -17.42
N ALA A 165 -8.44 -14.04 -17.18
CA ALA A 165 -7.89 -14.65 -15.98
C ALA A 165 -6.73 -13.81 -15.45
N LYS A 166 -6.69 -13.61 -14.14
CA LYS A 166 -5.62 -12.90 -13.45
C LYS A 166 -4.95 -13.84 -12.44
N THR A 167 -3.67 -13.61 -12.15
CA THR A 167 -2.88 -14.45 -11.24
C THR A 167 -1.95 -13.60 -10.38
N PHE A 168 -1.62 -14.09 -9.18
CA PHE A 168 -0.74 -13.43 -8.22
C PHE A 168 -1.18 -12.01 -7.86
N ILE A 169 -2.45 -11.85 -7.49
CA ILE A 169 -3.02 -10.56 -7.11
C ILE A 169 -2.90 -10.38 -5.60
N THR A 170 -2.27 -9.28 -5.17
CA THR A 170 -2.13 -8.86 -3.77
C THR A 170 -3.37 -8.09 -3.33
N ASN A 171 -3.89 -8.42 -2.14
CA ASN A 171 -5.14 -7.91 -1.50
C ASN A 171 -6.45 -8.45 -2.09
#